data_17456d775ed4dd994f87797c75d51368
#
_entry.id   17456d775ed4dd994f87797c75d51368
#
_cell.length_a   1.000
_cell.length_b   1.000
_cell.length_c   1.000
_cell.angle_alpha   90.00
_cell.angle_beta   90.00
_cell.angle_gamma   90.00
#
_symmetry.space_group_name_H-M   'P 1'
#
loop_
_entity.id
_entity.type
_entity.pdbx_description
1 polymer ?
#
loop_
_entity_poly.entity_id
_entity_poly.type
_entity_poly.pdbx_seq_one_letter_code
_entity_poly.pdbx_strand_id
1 'polypeptide(L)'
;MKKSLVKYPYLTKDVEVYTRENGHTIVLAHKEGEMVNVSTWVKTGSINEDDKNNGISHFLEHLMFKGTHKHKAGEFDRILEAKGAIVNAATWKDYTFYYVTLPKGEGNKDFYQAIELHADMMLDPILPYEEIGAPFDVPVIGLTKPDVIPPNW
;
A
#
# COMPACT_ATOMS: atom_id res chain seq x y z
N MET A 1 -8.41 -8.49 -20.83
CA MET A 1 -8.71 -8.63 -19.38
C MET A 1 -9.60 -9.84 -19.16
N LYS A 2 -9.23 -10.77 -18.28
CA LYS A 2 -10.00 -11.98 -17.94
C LYS A 2 -10.74 -11.74 -16.62
N LYS A 3 -12.04 -12.08 -16.58
CA LYS A 3 -12.87 -12.03 -15.36
C LYS A 3 -13.12 -13.46 -14.87
N SER A 4 -13.04 -13.68 -13.56
CA SER A 4 -13.49 -14.90 -12.88
C SER A 4 -14.27 -14.54 -11.62
N LEU A 5 -15.10 -15.45 -11.15
CA LEU A 5 -15.86 -15.35 -9.91
C LEU A 5 -15.36 -16.40 -8.94
N VAL A 6 -15.16 -15.99 -7.70
CA VAL A 6 -14.72 -16.88 -6.61
C VAL A 6 -15.75 -16.83 -5.50
N LYS A 7 -16.32 -18.00 -5.17
CA LYS A 7 -17.19 -18.14 -4.01
C LYS A 7 -16.38 -18.05 -2.72
N TYR A 8 -16.82 -17.21 -1.80
CA TYR A 8 -16.24 -17.12 -0.48
C TYR A 8 -17.34 -17.31 0.57
N PRO A 9 -17.20 -18.30 1.48
CA PRO A 9 -18.32 -18.74 2.35
C PRO A 9 -18.94 -17.66 3.22
N TYR A 10 -18.19 -16.60 3.53
CA TYR A 10 -18.61 -15.53 4.43
C TYR A 10 -19.08 -14.26 3.73
N LEU A 11 -19.15 -14.28 2.40
CA LEU A 11 -19.63 -13.14 1.60
C LEU A 11 -20.96 -13.48 0.94
N THR A 12 -21.85 -12.49 0.89
CA THR A 12 -23.18 -12.63 0.27
C THR A 12 -23.11 -12.62 -1.26
N LYS A 13 -22.05 -12.07 -1.83
CA LYS A 13 -21.79 -12.03 -3.27
C LYS A 13 -20.44 -12.68 -3.59
N ASP A 14 -20.36 -13.28 -4.75
CA ASP A 14 -19.09 -13.81 -5.26
C ASP A 14 -18.05 -12.69 -5.39
N VAL A 15 -16.80 -13.03 -5.10
CA VAL A 15 -15.66 -12.13 -5.31
C VAL A 15 -15.34 -12.09 -6.79
N GLU A 16 -15.30 -10.89 -7.35
CA GLU A 16 -14.91 -10.68 -8.73
C GLU A 16 -13.40 -10.51 -8.84
N VAL A 17 -12.77 -11.30 -9.69
CA VAL A 17 -11.32 -11.24 -9.93
C VAL A 17 -11.08 -10.90 -11.41
N TYR A 18 -10.38 -9.81 -11.64
CA TYR A 18 -10.02 -9.33 -12.98
C TYR A 18 -8.50 -9.41 -13.14
N THR A 19 -8.05 -10.17 -14.13
CA THR A 19 -6.62 -10.27 -14.47
C THR A 19 -6.37 -9.57 -15.80
N ARG A 20 -5.43 -8.62 -15.80
CA ARG A 20 -4.95 -7.91 -16.98
C ARG A 20 -3.84 -8.71 -17.68
N GLU A 21 -3.54 -8.37 -18.92
CA GLU A 21 -2.50 -9.03 -19.73
C GLU A 21 -1.10 -8.88 -19.14
N ASN A 22 -0.84 -7.78 -18.45
CA ASN A 22 0.42 -7.53 -17.73
C ASN A 22 0.52 -8.26 -16.37
N GLY A 23 -0.43 -9.14 -16.03
CA GLY A 23 -0.45 -9.88 -14.77
C GLY A 23 -1.09 -9.15 -13.59
N HIS A 24 -1.40 -7.85 -13.71
CA HIS A 24 -2.07 -7.12 -12.64
C HIS A 24 -3.44 -7.71 -12.38
N THR A 25 -3.73 -7.98 -11.11
CA THR A 25 -4.98 -8.60 -10.66
C THR A 25 -5.74 -7.63 -9.78
N ILE A 26 -7.02 -7.40 -10.12
CA ILE A 26 -7.94 -6.58 -9.33
C ILE A 26 -8.96 -7.52 -8.69
N VAL A 27 -9.14 -7.42 -7.39
CA VAL A 27 -10.07 -8.23 -6.61
C VAL A 27 -11.14 -7.31 -6.03
N LEU A 28 -12.40 -7.55 -6.36
CA LEU A 28 -13.54 -6.82 -5.81
C LEU A 28 -14.37 -7.73 -4.92
N ALA A 29 -14.32 -7.47 -3.63
CA ALA A 29 -15.10 -8.18 -2.62
C ALA A 29 -16.17 -7.24 -2.06
N HIS A 30 -17.43 -7.54 -2.31
CA HIS A 30 -18.55 -6.76 -1.79
C HIS A 30 -18.89 -7.22 -0.37
N LYS A 31 -18.90 -6.26 0.56
CA LYS A 31 -19.38 -6.44 1.92
C LYS A 31 -20.37 -5.32 2.25
N GLU A 32 -21.47 -5.69 2.89
CA GLU A 32 -22.44 -4.71 3.40
C GLU A 32 -21.80 -3.80 4.46
N GLY A 33 -22.13 -2.52 4.43
CA GLY A 33 -21.68 -1.54 5.43
C GLY A 33 -21.26 -0.21 4.83
N GLU A 34 -20.84 0.70 5.70
CA GLU A 34 -20.44 2.06 5.37
C GLU A 34 -18.91 2.22 5.21
N MET A 35 -18.16 1.22 5.64
CA MET A 35 -16.70 1.23 5.54
C MET A 35 -16.24 0.52 4.26
N VAL A 36 -15.21 1.08 3.65
CA VAL A 36 -14.54 0.51 2.48
C VAL A 36 -13.05 0.40 2.72
N ASN A 37 -12.43 -0.54 2.04
CA ASN A 37 -10.98 -0.72 2.05
C ASN A 37 -10.47 -0.72 0.61
N VAL A 38 -9.38 0.02 0.38
CA VAL A 38 -8.58 -0.03 -0.85
C VAL A 38 -7.20 -0.52 -0.46
N SER A 39 -6.73 -1.58 -1.07
CA SER A 39 -5.40 -2.11 -0.77
C SER A 39 -4.66 -2.60 -2.01
N THR A 40 -3.36 -2.39 -2.03
CA THR A 40 -2.45 -2.92 -3.04
C THR A 40 -1.50 -3.91 -2.39
N TRP A 41 -1.39 -5.09 -2.97
CA TRP A 41 -0.51 -6.16 -2.54
C TRP A 41 0.57 -6.38 -3.59
N VAL A 42 1.81 -6.23 -3.18
CA VAL A 42 2.99 -6.41 -4.02
C VAL A 42 3.68 -7.70 -3.58
N LYS A 43 3.91 -8.62 -4.53
CA LYS A 43 4.55 -9.91 -4.27
C LYS A 43 6.07 -9.75 -4.17
N THR A 44 6.49 -8.94 -3.22
CA THR A 44 7.91 -8.74 -2.89
C THR A 44 8.06 -8.41 -1.41
N GLY A 45 9.14 -8.82 -0.83
CA GLY A 45 9.48 -8.60 0.56
C GLY A 45 10.92 -9.09 0.82
N SER A 46 11.30 -9.26 2.07
CA SER A 46 12.68 -9.57 2.46
C SER A 46 13.24 -10.86 1.87
N ILE A 47 12.41 -11.81 1.45
CA ILE A 47 12.85 -13.03 0.77
C ILE A 47 13.49 -12.76 -0.61
N ASN A 48 13.19 -11.62 -1.22
CA ASN A 48 13.71 -11.19 -2.51
C ASN A 48 15.00 -10.37 -2.38
N GLU A 49 15.49 -10.17 -1.17
CA GLU A 49 16.67 -9.38 -0.85
C GLU A 49 17.90 -10.25 -0.65
N ASP A 50 19.08 -9.64 -0.79
CA ASP A 50 20.36 -10.25 -0.49
C ASP A 50 21.17 -9.38 0.49
N ASP A 51 22.37 -9.79 0.86
CA ASP A 51 23.21 -9.08 1.82
C ASP A 51 23.58 -7.64 1.40
N LYS A 52 23.41 -7.27 0.13
CA LYS A 52 23.74 -5.94 -0.41
C LYS A 52 22.56 -4.98 -0.37
N ASN A 53 21.34 -5.50 -0.36
CA ASN A 53 20.10 -4.72 -0.44
C ASN A 53 19.10 -5.07 0.66
N ASN A 54 19.56 -5.68 1.74
CA ASN A 54 18.73 -6.07 2.86
C ASN A 54 18.02 -4.84 3.47
N GLY A 55 16.68 -4.95 3.58
CA GLY A 55 15.80 -3.88 4.06
C GLY A 55 15.25 -2.96 2.96
N ILE A 56 15.62 -3.16 1.67
CA ILE A 56 15.19 -2.29 0.58
C ILE A 56 13.67 -2.31 0.37
N SER A 57 13.02 -3.44 0.58
CA SER A 57 11.54 -3.54 0.43
C SER A 57 10.82 -2.68 1.46
N HIS A 58 11.29 -2.70 2.70
CA HIS A 58 10.74 -1.90 3.77
C HIS A 58 11.10 -0.41 3.60
N PHE A 59 12.30 -0.12 3.14
CA PHE A 59 12.69 1.23 2.80
C PHE A 59 11.83 1.83 1.69
N LEU A 60 11.58 1.08 0.63
CA LEU A 60 10.69 1.49 -0.45
C LEU A 60 9.27 1.72 0.05
N GLU A 61 8.77 0.89 0.96
CA GLU A 61 7.47 1.09 1.61
C GLU A 61 7.38 2.49 2.21
N HIS A 62 8.38 2.93 2.98
CA HIS A 62 8.39 4.28 3.56
C HIS A 62 8.47 5.38 2.50
N LEU A 63 9.26 5.18 1.44
CA LEU A 63 9.40 6.16 0.36
C LEU A 63 8.09 6.41 -0.38
N MET A 64 7.19 5.41 -0.47
CA MET A 64 5.91 5.57 -1.13
C MET A 64 5.02 6.64 -0.47
N PHE A 65 5.22 6.95 0.81
CA PHE A 65 4.49 8.00 1.53
C PHE A 65 5.14 9.39 1.43
N LYS A 66 6.27 9.52 0.73
CA LYS A 66 7.01 10.79 0.62
C LYS A 66 6.48 11.73 -0.47
N GLY A 67 5.33 11.41 -1.05
CA GLY A 67 4.63 12.22 -2.04
C GLY A 67 4.68 11.67 -3.45
N THR A 68 3.93 12.34 -4.31
CA THR A 68 3.81 12.05 -5.74
C THR A 68 4.07 13.32 -6.54
N HIS A 69 4.08 13.23 -7.88
CA HIS A 69 4.19 14.43 -8.71
C HIS A 69 2.99 15.39 -8.55
N LYS A 70 1.86 14.93 -8.02
CA LYS A 70 0.65 15.75 -7.79
C LYS A 70 0.48 16.17 -6.33
N HIS A 71 0.96 15.38 -5.39
CA HIS A 71 0.74 15.57 -3.95
C HIS A 71 2.05 15.59 -3.18
N LYS A 72 2.24 16.60 -2.35
CA LYS A 72 3.42 16.70 -1.48
C LYS A 72 3.37 15.65 -0.36
N ALA A 73 4.54 15.38 0.22
CA ALA A 73 4.64 14.52 1.40
C ALA A 73 3.68 14.97 2.51
N GLY A 74 2.95 14.03 3.12
CA GLY A 74 1.95 14.28 4.16
C GLY A 74 0.63 14.87 3.67
N GLU A 75 0.51 15.30 2.42
CA GLU A 75 -0.75 15.80 1.88
C GLU A 75 -1.77 14.68 1.68
N PHE A 76 -1.32 13.55 1.22
CA PHE A 76 -2.10 12.34 1.06
C PHE A 76 -2.75 11.91 2.39
N ASP A 77 -1.94 11.78 3.45
CA ASP A 77 -2.42 11.39 4.77
C ASP A 77 -3.42 12.42 5.30
N ARG A 78 -3.09 13.70 5.23
CA ARG A 78 -3.96 14.79 5.69
C ARG A 78 -5.33 14.78 5.00
N ILE A 79 -5.39 14.51 3.69
CA ILE A 79 -6.66 14.46 2.94
C ILE A 79 -7.51 13.27 3.40
N LEU A 80 -6.89 12.12 3.59
CA LEU A 80 -7.58 10.89 3.97
C LEU A 80 -7.97 10.88 5.45
N GLU A 81 -7.08 11.30 6.34
CA GLU A 81 -7.36 11.40 7.78
C GLU A 81 -8.49 12.38 8.10
N ALA A 82 -8.58 13.49 7.37
CA ALA A 82 -9.71 14.43 7.48
C ALA A 82 -11.08 13.78 7.19
N LYS A 83 -11.09 12.61 6.55
CA LYS A 83 -12.29 11.80 6.26
C LYS A 83 -12.47 10.62 7.23
N GLY A 84 -11.64 10.54 8.26
CA GLY A 84 -11.63 9.42 9.21
C GLY A 84 -11.00 8.15 8.65
N ALA A 85 -10.13 8.28 7.67
CA ALA A 85 -9.39 7.15 7.11
C ALA A 85 -8.30 6.65 8.07
N ILE A 86 -8.06 5.34 8.00
CA ILE A 86 -6.85 4.70 8.51
C ILE A 86 -6.01 4.34 7.29
N VAL A 87 -4.80 4.90 7.23
CA VAL A 87 -3.81 4.65 6.17
C VAL A 87 -2.62 3.94 6.80
N ASN A 88 -2.17 2.86 6.21
CA ASN A 88 -0.96 2.19 6.67
C ASN A 88 -0.40 1.26 5.58
N ALA A 89 0.81 0.75 5.83
CA ALA A 89 1.44 -0.27 5.03
C ALA A 89 2.20 -1.25 5.93
N ALA A 90 2.62 -2.37 5.38
CA ALA A 90 3.54 -3.29 6.05
C ALA A 90 4.31 -4.12 5.02
N THR A 91 5.58 -4.32 5.29
CA THR A 91 6.46 -5.23 4.55
C THR A 91 6.64 -6.52 5.34
N TRP A 92 6.43 -7.64 4.66
CA TRP A 92 6.63 -8.98 5.19
C TRP A 92 7.70 -9.72 4.40
N LYS A 93 7.83 -11.01 4.63
CA LYS A 93 8.88 -11.81 3.99
C LYS A 93 8.70 -11.92 2.46
N ASP A 94 7.48 -12.14 2.01
CA ASP A 94 7.13 -12.45 0.62
C ASP A 94 6.13 -11.49 -0.01
N TYR A 95 5.66 -10.50 0.75
CA TYR A 95 4.78 -9.44 0.24
C TYR A 95 4.97 -8.13 1.00
N THR A 96 4.59 -7.04 0.34
CA THR A 96 4.37 -5.71 0.91
C THR A 96 2.96 -5.29 0.57
N PHE A 97 2.22 -4.72 1.52
CA PHE A 97 0.88 -4.22 1.23
C PHE A 97 0.67 -2.82 1.79
N TYR A 98 -0.14 -2.07 1.06
CA TYR A 98 -0.52 -0.70 1.36
C TYR A 98 -2.03 -0.66 1.44
N TYR A 99 -2.62 0.01 2.43
CA TYR A 99 -4.06 0.05 2.53
C TYR A 99 -4.60 1.36 3.09
N VAL A 100 -5.82 1.65 2.68
CA VAL A 100 -6.64 2.73 3.19
C VAL A 100 -8.01 2.16 3.55
N THR A 101 -8.46 2.41 4.76
CA THR A 101 -9.81 2.05 5.23
C THR A 101 -10.52 3.31 5.69
N LEU A 102 -11.71 3.59 5.14
CA LEU A 102 -12.44 4.81 5.44
C LEU A 102 -13.96 4.62 5.24
N PRO A 103 -14.78 5.53 5.78
CA PRO A 103 -16.19 5.61 5.38
C PRO A 103 -16.30 5.93 3.89
N LYS A 104 -17.22 5.26 3.18
CA LYS A 104 -17.39 5.43 1.71
C LYS A 104 -17.85 6.84 1.30
N GLY A 105 -18.43 7.61 2.22
CA GLY A 105 -19.00 8.93 1.96
C GLY A 105 -20.31 8.89 1.17
N GLU A 106 -20.99 10.02 1.11
CA GLU A 106 -22.22 10.16 0.34
C GLU A 106 -21.96 9.91 -1.14
N GLY A 107 -22.76 9.04 -1.76
CA GLY A 107 -22.57 8.64 -3.16
C GLY A 107 -21.23 7.94 -3.43
N ASN A 108 -20.59 7.39 -2.41
CA ASN A 108 -19.26 6.74 -2.46
C ASN A 108 -18.12 7.71 -2.85
N LYS A 109 -18.29 9.02 -2.71
CA LYS A 109 -17.28 10.01 -3.14
C LYS A 109 -15.93 9.84 -2.47
N ASP A 110 -15.92 9.51 -1.15
CA ASP A 110 -14.69 9.36 -0.41
C ASP A 110 -13.97 8.06 -0.78
N PHE A 111 -14.73 7.01 -1.10
CA PHE A 111 -14.18 5.77 -1.66
C PHE A 111 -13.47 6.01 -3.02
N TYR A 112 -14.11 6.73 -3.94
CA TYR A 112 -13.48 7.03 -5.24
C TYR A 112 -12.24 7.91 -5.08
N GLN A 113 -12.27 8.90 -4.19
CA GLN A 113 -11.10 9.72 -3.92
C GLN A 113 -9.97 8.89 -3.29
N ALA A 114 -10.27 7.96 -2.40
CA ALA A 114 -9.27 7.06 -1.84
C ALA A 114 -8.62 6.18 -2.92
N ILE A 115 -9.40 5.68 -3.89
CA ILE A 115 -8.85 4.93 -5.03
C ILE A 115 -7.89 5.80 -5.85
N GLU A 116 -8.26 7.04 -6.16
CA GLU A 116 -7.44 7.97 -6.94
C GLU A 116 -6.12 8.29 -6.23
N LEU A 117 -6.19 8.67 -4.96
CA LEU A 117 -5.01 8.99 -4.15
C LEU A 117 -4.11 7.77 -3.95
N HIS A 118 -4.71 6.61 -3.67
CA HIS A 118 -3.95 5.36 -3.50
C HIS A 118 -3.27 4.94 -4.81
N ALA A 119 -3.97 5.07 -5.94
CA ALA A 119 -3.39 4.79 -7.25
C ALA A 119 -2.25 5.75 -7.60
N ASP A 120 -2.40 7.04 -7.28
CA ASP A 120 -1.34 8.03 -7.49
C ASP A 120 -0.08 7.69 -6.68
N MET A 121 -0.24 7.37 -5.41
CA MET A 121 0.86 6.90 -4.55
C MET A 121 1.56 5.67 -5.12
N MET A 122 0.80 4.68 -5.62
CA MET A 122 1.36 3.42 -6.09
C MET A 122 1.98 3.49 -7.50
N LEU A 123 1.55 4.44 -8.33
CA LEU A 123 1.94 4.48 -9.74
C LEU A 123 2.87 5.66 -10.10
N ASP A 124 2.90 6.70 -9.28
CA ASP A 124 3.63 7.95 -9.58
C ASP A 124 4.35 8.54 -8.35
N PRO A 125 4.99 7.72 -7.47
CA PRO A 125 5.74 8.24 -6.32
C PRO A 125 6.98 9.00 -6.75
N ILE A 126 7.36 10.06 -6.01
CA ILE A 126 8.56 10.86 -6.32
C ILE A 126 9.84 10.12 -5.92
N LEU A 127 9.79 9.28 -4.90
CA LEU A 127 10.95 8.56 -4.34
C LEU A 127 12.15 9.51 -4.13
N PRO A 128 12.07 10.50 -3.22
CA PRO A 128 13.02 11.59 -3.13
C PRO A 128 14.41 11.07 -2.74
N TYR A 129 15.42 11.48 -3.50
CA TYR A 129 16.81 11.05 -3.31
C TYR A 129 17.37 11.47 -1.95
N GLU A 130 16.90 12.58 -1.40
CA GLU A 130 17.30 13.15 -0.10
C GLU A 130 16.95 12.22 1.07
N GLU A 131 15.96 11.38 0.91
CA GLU A 131 15.57 10.39 1.91
C GLU A 131 16.48 9.16 1.88
N ILE A 132 17.24 8.97 0.81
CA ILE A 132 18.20 7.87 0.69
C ILE A 132 19.44 8.22 1.51
N GLY A 133 19.61 7.55 2.65
CA GLY A 133 20.70 7.81 3.60
C GLY A 133 20.38 8.81 4.71
N ALA A 134 19.17 9.39 4.71
CA ALA A 134 18.70 10.12 5.88
C ALA A 134 18.46 9.15 7.07
N PRO A 135 18.73 9.56 8.30
CA PRO A 135 18.36 8.75 9.44
C PRO A 135 16.84 8.62 9.49
N PHE A 136 16.36 7.39 9.54
CA PHE A 136 14.92 7.14 9.72
C PHE A 136 14.54 7.56 11.15
N ASP A 137 13.77 8.64 11.29
CA ASP A 137 13.19 9.08 12.57
C ASP A 137 11.93 8.26 12.96
N VAL A 138 11.60 7.25 12.18
CA VAL A 138 10.53 6.34 12.55
C VAL A 138 11.16 5.23 13.40
N PRO A 139 10.57 4.87 14.55
CA PRO A 139 10.97 3.66 15.26
C PRO A 139 10.53 2.46 14.43
N VAL A 140 11.23 2.23 13.34
CA VAL A 140 11.13 0.99 12.59
C VAL A 140 11.74 -0.06 13.49
N ILE A 141 10.91 -0.94 14.01
CA ILE A 141 11.41 -2.12 14.69
C ILE A 141 12.29 -2.84 13.66
N GLY A 142 13.62 -2.60 13.71
CA GLY A 142 14.60 -3.33 12.92
C GLY A 142 15.35 -2.60 11.82
N LEU A 143 15.03 -1.37 11.43
CA LEU A 143 15.89 -0.63 10.49
C LEU A 143 16.68 0.46 11.21
N THR A 144 17.79 0.09 11.71
CA THR A 144 18.93 0.96 11.88
C THR A 144 19.69 1.01 10.54
N LYS A 145 20.58 2.02 10.39
CA LYS A 145 21.47 2.16 9.21
C LYS A 145 21.91 0.81 8.65
N PRO A 146 22.22 0.70 7.35
CA PRO A 146 22.63 -0.57 6.71
C PRO A 146 23.69 -1.39 7.47
N ASP A 147 24.50 -0.73 8.31
CA ASP A 147 25.52 -1.34 9.16
C ASP A 147 24.97 -1.97 10.44
N VAL A 148 23.66 -1.89 10.71
CA VAL A 148 23.04 -2.27 11.99
C VAL A 148 21.78 -3.13 11.78
N ILE A 149 21.57 -3.63 10.58
CA ILE A 149 20.49 -4.61 10.36
C ILE A 149 20.95 -5.93 11.00
N PRO A 150 20.26 -6.43 12.02
CA PRO A 150 20.61 -7.70 12.62
C PRO A 150 20.53 -8.82 11.57
N PRO A 151 21.48 -9.75 11.51
CA PRO A 151 21.51 -10.80 10.49
C PRO A 151 20.38 -11.84 10.58
N ASN A 152 19.36 -11.61 11.40
CA ASN A 152 18.29 -12.56 11.71
C ASN A 152 16.88 -11.97 11.53
N TRP A 153 16.68 -11.11 10.53
CA TRP A 153 15.34 -10.65 10.13
C TRP A 153 14.77 -11.49 9.01
#